data_330b4f8f2a5a9dc2a272e7033cd43984
#
_entry.id   330b4f8f2a5a9dc2a272e7033cd43984
#
_cell.length_a   1.000
_cell.length_b   1.000
_cell.length_c   1.000
_cell.angle_alpha   90.00
_cell.angle_beta   90.00
_cell.angle_gamma   90.00
#
_symmetry.space_group_name_H-M   'P 1'
#
loop_
_entity.id
_entity.type
_entity.pdbx_description
1 polymer ?
#
loop_
_entity_poly.entity_id
_entity_poly.type
_entity_poly.pdbx_seq_one_letter_code
_entity_poly.pdbx_strand_id
1 'polypeptide(L)'
;ILGRLVGSEMCIRDRNNNDQQPTNIPSVSLEQEMQKSYLDYAMSVIVSRALPDCRDGLKPVHRRILYSMSESGYNFNKPYKKSARIVGDVMGKYHPHGDSAIYNSMVRMAQDFSMRLELVDGQGNFGSLDGDPPAAMRYTETRLSKVSQFLIDDIEKNTISFKSNYDETEKEPSVLPAQF
;
A
#
# COMPACT_ATOMS: atom_id res chain seq x y z
N ILE A 1 12.69 -38.81 -16.17
CA ILE A 1 11.29 -38.57 -15.70
C ILE A 1 10.67 -37.31 -16.33
N LEU A 2 11.44 -36.51 -17.07
CA LEU A 2 10.94 -35.29 -17.75
C LEU A 2 10.49 -35.50 -19.20
N GLY A 3 10.60 -36.71 -19.72
CA GLY A 3 10.28 -37.05 -21.13
C GLY A 3 8.85 -37.51 -21.37
N ARG A 4 7.97 -37.52 -20.38
CA ARG A 4 6.64 -38.12 -20.49
C ARG A 4 5.47 -37.17 -20.34
N LEU A 5 5.71 -35.87 -20.27
CA LEU A 5 4.67 -34.83 -20.14
C LEU A 5 4.42 -34.07 -21.45
N VAL A 6 5.11 -34.43 -22.52
CA VAL A 6 4.82 -33.95 -23.87
C VAL A 6 4.25 -35.13 -24.63
N GLY A 7 3.22 -35.71 -24.11
CA GLY A 7 2.47 -36.79 -24.76
C GLY A 7 1.32 -36.21 -25.57
N SER A 8 1.06 -36.83 -26.65
CA SER A 8 0.01 -36.66 -27.64
C SER A 8 -1.45 -36.58 -27.11
N GLU A 9 -1.64 -36.43 -25.84
CA GLU A 9 -2.97 -36.33 -25.18
C GLU A 9 -3.51 -34.92 -25.05
N MET A 10 -2.75 -33.92 -25.46
CA MET A 10 -3.20 -32.53 -25.50
C MET A 10 -3.82 -32.17 -26.87
N CYS A 11 -3.98 -33.12 -27.76
CA CYS A 11 -4.86 -32.97 -28.92
C CYS A 11 -6.30 -33.14 -28.42
N ILE A 12 -6.98 -32.07 -28.22
CA ILE A 12 -8.44 -32.04 -28.10
C ILE A 12 -8.97 -32.72 -29.37
N ARG A 13 -9.46 -33.95 -29.22
CA ARG A 13 -10.18 -34.66 -30.27
C ARG A 13 -11.45 -33.86 -30.50
N ASP A 14 -11.49 -33.07 -31.56
CA ASP A 14 -12.74 -32.51 -32.07
C ASP A 14 -13.70 -33.65 -32.33
N ARG A 15 -14.58 -33.92 -31.39
CA ARG A 15 -15.77 -34.68 -31.65
C ARG A 15 -16.62 -33.81 -32.56
N ASN A 16 -16.78 -34.23 -33.81
CA ASN A 16 -17.80 -33.73 -34.70
C ASN A 16 -19.18 -33.95 -34.03
N ASN A 17 -19.57 -33.07 -33.16
CA ASN A 17 -20.95 -32.88 -32.77
C ASN A 17 -21.42 -31.64 -33.54
N ASN A 18 -22.27 -31.88 -34.54
CA ASN A 18 -23.06 -30.87 -35.23
C ASN A 18 -24.11 -30.22 -34.29
N ASP A 19 -23.73 -29.84 -33.12
CA ASP A 19 -24.51 -28.89 -32.30
C ASP A 19 -23.92 -27.50 -32.51
N GLN A 20 -24.36 -26.87 -33.58
CA GLN A 20 -24.20 -25.44 -33.79
C GLN A 20 -25.04 -24.70 -32.75
N GLN A 21 -24.55 -24.62 -31.52
CA GLN A 21 -24.90 -23.51 -30.68
C GLN A 21 -24.21 -22.27 -31.26
N PRO A 22 -24.91 -21.21 -31.61
CA PRO A 22 -24.30 -19.96 -32.00
C PRO A 22 -23.58 -19.39 -30.75
N THR A 23 -22.34 -19.75 -30.62
CA THR A 23 -21.47 -19.06 -29.66
C THR A 23 -21.25 -17.67 -30.19
N ASN A 24 -22.13 -16.77 -29.79
CA ASN A 24 -22.00 -15.35 -30.07
C ASN A 24 -20.89 -14.81 -29.13
N ILE A 25 -19.66 -15.28 -29.37
CA ILE A 25 -18.48 -14.78 -28.67
C ILE A 25 -18.17 -13.43 -29.32
N PRO A 26 -18.33 -12.33 -28.60
CA PRO A 26 -18.02 -11.02 -29.14
C PRO A 26 -16.53 -10.99 -29.49
N SER A 27 -16.20 -10.76 -30.76
CA SER A 27 -14.83 -10.54 -31.17
C SER A 27 -14.41 -9.13 -30.75
N VAL A 28 -13.40 -9.03 -29.90
CA VAL A 28 -12.81 -7.76 -29.47
C VAL A 28 -11.45 -7.61 -30.18
N SER A 29 -11.17 -6.43 -30.71
CA SER A 29 -9.87 -6.13 -31.26
C SER A 29 -8.81 -6.17 -30.13
N LEU A 30 -7.73 -6.90 -30.34
CA LEU A 30 -6.62 -6.97 -29.38
C LEU A 30 -6.08 -5.57 -29.04
N GLU A 31 -5.99 -4.70 -30.02
CA GLU A 31 -5.54 -3.32 -29.83
C GLU A 31 -6.46 -2.52 -28.90
N GLN A 32 -7.78 -2.61 -29.10
CA GLN A 32 -8.76 -1.95 -28.26
C GLN A 32 -8.74 -2.48 -26.82
N GLU A 33 -8.62 -3.80 -26.66
CA GLU A 33 -8.53 -4.41 -25.33
C GLU A 33 -7.25 -4.01 -24.60
N MET A 34 -6.13 -3.98 -25.30
CA MET A 34 -4.87 -3.49 -24.73
C MET A 34 -4.96 -2.02 -24.33
N GLN A 35 -5.46 -1.16 -25.18
CA GLN A 35 -5.63 0.27 -24.86
C GLN A 35 -6.51 0.47 -23.63
N LYS A 36 -7.63 -0.23 -23.55
CA LYS A 36 -8.54 -0.18 -22.41
C LYS A 36 -7.86 -0.67 -21.14
N SER A 37 -7.21 -1.83 -21.18
CA SER A 37 -6.53 -2.41 -20.03
C SER A 37 -5.39 -1.54 -19.51
N TYR A 38 -4.61 -0.92 -20.42
CA TYR A 38 -3.57 0.05 -20.02
C TYR A 38 -4.16 1.31 -19.41
N LEU A 39 -5.26 1.81 -19.95
CA LEU A 39 -5.93 2.98 -19.40
C LEU A 39 -6.51 2.69 -18.01
N ASP A 40 -7.18 1.56 -17.84
CA ASP A 40 -7.75 1.13 -16.56
C ASP A 40 -6.65 0.92 -15.52
N TYR A 41 -5.51 0.33 -15.90
CA TYR A 41 -4.36 0.20 -15.03
C TYR A 41 -3.76 1.56 -14.64
N ALA A 42 -3.54 2.45 -15.60
CA ALA A 42 -3.01 3.79 -15.34
C ALA A 42 -3.93 4.59 -14.42
N MET A 43 -5.24 4.56 -14.66
CA MET A 43 -6.24 5.21 -13.82
C MET A 43 -6.25 4.64 -12.39
N SER A 44 -6.18 3.32 -12.26
CA SER A 44 -6.09 2.66 -10.95
C SER A 44 -4.84 3.10 -10.18
N VAL A 45 -3.67 3.14 -10.83
CA VAL A 45 -2.42 3.59 -10.18
C VAL A 45 -2.49 5.05 -9.77
N ILE A 46 -3.03 5.92 -10.63
CA ILE A 46 -3.15 7.35 -10.34
C ILE A 46 -4.09 7.59 -9.16
N VAL A 47 -5.31 7.07 -9.24
CA VAL A 47 -6.38 7.36 -8.27
C VAL A 47 -6.14 6.67 -6.93
N SER A 48 -5.72 5.40 -6.94
CA SER A 48 -5.64 4.59 -5.71
C SER A 48 -4.24 4.49 -5.10
N ARG A 49 -3.21 5.05 -5.74
CA ARG A 49 -1.82 4.89 -5.26
C ARG A 49 -1.01 6.19 -5.27
N ALA A 50 -1.04 6.95 -6.37
CA ALA A 50 -0.12 8.07 -6.57
C ALA A 50 -0.61 9.37 -5.97
N LEU A 51 -1.93 9.63 -6.02
CA LEU A 51 -2.51 10.87 -5.52
C LEU A 51 -2.87 10.76 -4.04
N PRO A 52 -2.60 11.82 -3.26
CA PRO A 52 -3.12 11.93 -1.90
C PRO A 52 -4.63 12.17 -1.92
N ASP A 53 -5.33 11.65 -0.92
CA ASP A 53 -6.76 11.93 -0.73
C ASP A 53 -6.93 13.38 -0.27
N CYS A 54 -7.90 14.10 -0.84
CA CYS A 54 -8.13 15.51 -0.51
C CYS A 54 -8.66 15.74 0.91
N ARG A 55 -9.14 14.70 1.58
CA ARG A 55 -9.74 14.79 2.92
C ARG A 55 -8.69 14.75 4.02
N ASP A 56 -7.67 13.91 3.89
CA ASP A 56 -6.59 13.74 4.89
C ASP A 56 -5.19 14.10 4.34
N GLY A 57 -5.08 14.44 3.06
CA GLY A 57 -3.81 14.79 2.42
C GLY A 57 -2.83 13.63 2.27
N LEU A 58 -3.25 12.40 2.52
CA LEU A 58 -2.37 11.24 2.62
C LEU A 58 -2.52 10.29 1.43
N LYS A 59 -1.39 9.74 0.99
CA LYS A 59 -1.39 8.58 0.11
C LYS A 59 -1.73 7.32 0.93
N PRO A 60 -2.24 6.25 0.29
CA PRO A 60 -2.59 5.01 0.99
C PRO A 60 -1.46 4.44 1.86
N VAL A 61 -0.21 4.47 1.37
CA VAL A 61 0.95 3.98 2.14
C VAL A 61 1.19 4.79 3.41
N HIS A 62 1.06 6.13 3.36
CA HIS A 62 1.22 6.99 4.53
C HIS A 62 0.15 6.70 5.58
N ARG A 63 -1.10 6.58 5.14
CA ARG A 63 -2.24 6.27 6.01
C ARG A 63 -2.06 4.93 6.71
N ARG A 64 -1.62 3.90 6.00
CA ARG A 64 -1.36 2.57 6.55
C ARG A 64 -0.23 2.57 7.57
N ILE A 65 0.84 3.34 7.34
CA ILE A 65 1.94 3.48 8.28
C ILE A 65 1.45 4.14 9.57
N LEU A 66 0.78 5.29 9.47
CA LEU A 66 0.28 6.02 10.64
C LEU A 66 -0.74 5.19 11.44
N TYR A 67 -1.65 4.52 10.73
CA TYR A 67 -2.65 3.66 11.36
C TYR A 67 -2.01 2.46 12.09
N SER A 68 -1.09 1.76 11.43
CA SER A 68 -0.35 0.64 12.05
C SER A 68 0.43 1.07 13.28
N MET A 69 1.08 2.23 13.23
CA MET A 69 1.81 2.79 14.39
C MET A 69 0.86 3.13 15.54
N SER A 70 -0.31 3.68 15.24
CA SER A 70 -1.33 4.00 16.25
C SER A 70 -1.91 2.75 16.89
N GLU A 71 -2.31 1.76 16.09
CA GLU A 71 -2.84 0.48 16.56
C GLU A 71 -1.83 -0.26 17.44
N SER A 72 -0.56 -0.26 17.05
CA SER A 72 0.53 -0.84 17.83
C SER A 72 0.91 0.02 19.06
N GLY A 73 0.31 1.18 19.21
CA GLY A 73 0.50 2.07 20.33
C GLY A 73 1.86 2.78 20.36
N TYR A 74 2.48 3.05 19.21
CA TYR A 74 3.75 3.76 19.10
C TYR A 74 3.57 5.29 19.13
N ASN A 75 2.88 5.78 20.16
CA ASN A 75 2.51 7.18 20.31
C ASN A 75 3.71 8.05 20.73
N PHE A 76 3.56 9.37 20.56
CA PHE A 76 4.60 10.38 20.85
C PHE A 76 5.11 10.37 22.30
N ASN A 77 4.30 9.89 23.25
CA ASN A 77 4.63 9.81 24.68
C ASN A 77 5.30 8.47 25.06
N LYS A 78 5.56 7.58 24.10
CA LYS A 78 6.17 6.28 24.31
C LYS A 78 7.59 6.23 23.76
N PRO A 79 8.39 5.24 24.20
CA PRO A 79 9.74 5.04 23.67
C PRO A 79 9.73 4.76 22.17
N TYR A 80 10.79 5.21 21.49
CA TYR A 80 11.04 4.88 20.09
C TYR A 80 11.08 3.37 19.86
N LYS A 81 10.70 2.96 18.67
CA LYS A 81 10.76 1.59 18.19
C LYS A 81 11.59 1.50 16.91
N LYS A 82 12.28 0.38 16.73
CA LYS A 82 13.03 0.13 15.49
C LYS A 82 12.13 0.26 14.27
N SER A 83 12.58 1.04 13.29
CA SER A 83 11.86 1.25 12.03
C SER A 83 11.56 -0.06 11.31
N ALA A 84 12.48 -1.03 11.38
CA ALA A 84 12.28 -2.36 10.80
C ALA A 84 11.06 -3.10 11.35
N ARG A 85 10.72 -2.90 12.63
CA ARG A 85 9.52 -3.51 13.22
C ARG A 85 8.25 -2.91 12.64
N ILE A 86 8.20 -1.58 12.56
CA ILE A 86 7.04 -0.88 12.01
C ILE A 86 6.84 -1.25 10.54
N VAL A 87 7.91 -1.28 9.76
CA VAL A 87 7.86 -1.72 8.35
C VAL A 87 7.34 -3.15 8.24
N GLY A 88 7.79 -4.06 9.11
CA GLY A 88 7.30 -5.45 9.15
C GLY A 88 5.81 -5.54 9.48
N ASP A 89 5.34 -4.80 10.47
CA ASP A 89 3.93 -4.77 10.87
C ASP A 89 3.05 -4.22 9.73
N VAL A 90 3.47 -3.14 9.06
CA VAL A 90 2.75 -2.55 7.92
C VAL A 90 2.71 -3.50 6.73
N MET A 91 3.85 -4.13 6.40
CA MET A 91 3.95 -5.06 5.28
C MET A 91 3.08 -6.30 5.50
N GLY A 92 3.11 -6.85 6.71
CA GLY A 92 2.37 -8.06 7.04
C GLY A 92 0.86 -7.86 7.10
N LYS A 93 0.40 -6.70 7.60
CA LYS A 93 -1.03 -6.48 7.85
C LYS A 93 -1.75 -5.70 6.75
N TYR A 94 -1.12 -4.68 6.15
CA TYR A 94 -1.83 -3.69 5.33
C TYR A 94 -1.27 -3.48 3.93
N HIS A 95 0.04 -3.65 3.73
CA HIS A 95 0.68 -3.22 2.50
C HIS A 95 1.61 -4.29 1.92
N PRO A 96 1.11 -5.22 1.08
CA PRO A 96 1.88 -6.35 0.54
C PRO A 96 2.83 -5.91 -0.58
N HIS A 97 3.75 -5.01 -0.28
CA HIS A 97 4.77 -4.48 -1.20
C HIS A 97 6.16 -4.55 -0.56
N GLY A 98 7.19 -4.21 -1.31
CA GLY A 98 8.57 -4.25 -0.82
C GLY A 98 8.81 -3.36 0.41
N ASP A 99 9.58 -3.86 1.36
CA ASP A 99 9.94 -3.19 2.61
C ASP A 99 10.62 -1.83 2.39
N SER A 100 11.45 -1.73 1.36
CA SER A 100 12.14 -0.50 1.00
C SER A 100 11.18 0.62 0.59
N ALA A 101 10.08 0.31 -0.10
CA ALA A 101 9.06 1.30 -0.47
C ALA A 101 8.34 1.86 0.76
N ILE A 102 7.99 0.98 1.71
CA ILE A 102 7.36 1.36 2.98
C ILE A 102 8.35 2.20 3.81
N TYR A 103 9.60 1.74 3.94
CA TYR A 103 10.62 2.44 4.70
C TYR A 103 10.90 3.84 4.13
N ASN A 104 11.09 3.97 2.82
CA ASN A 104 11.32 5.26 2.18
C ASN A 104 10.12 6.22 2.36
N SER A 105 8.92 5.71 2.38
CA SER A 105 7.72 6.52 2.66
C SER A 105 7.71 7.01 4.11
N MET A 106 8.07 6.15 5.05
CA MET A 106 8.19 6.51 6.47
C MET A 106 9.32 7.52 6.71
N VAL A 107 10.47 7.33 6.06
CA VAL A 107 11.60 8.28 6.11
C VAL A 107 11.17 9.68 5.69
N ARG A 108 10.42 9.81 4.58
CA ARG A 108 9.93 11.11 4.11
C ARG A 108 9.01 11.79 5.10
N MET A 109 8.21 11.03 5.85
CA MET A 109 7.34 11.57 6.90
C MET A 109 8.10 12.02 8.15
N ALA A 110 9.36 11.59 8.32
CA ALA A 110 10.23 11.96 9.42
C ALA A 110 11.28 13.04 9.06
N GLN A 111 11.28 13.50 7.79
CA GLN A 111 12.21 14.54 7.32
C GLN A 111 11.58 15.92 7.41
N ASP A 112 12.21 16.83 8.14
CA ASP A 112 11.80 18.23 8.31
C ASP A 112 11.80 19.03 7.00
N PHE A 113 12.70 18.69 6.09
CA PHE A 113 12.78 19.31 4.75
C PHE A 113 11.80 18.72 3.73
N SER A 114 11.20 17.55 4.00
CA SER A 114 10.21 16.92 3.12
C SER A 114 8.77 17.22 3.51
N MET A 115 8.54 17.44 4.80
CA MET A 115 7.20 17.67 5.36
C MET A 115 7.17 19.02 6.09
N ARG A 116 6.11 19.79 5.84
CA ARG A 116 5.89 21.04 6.60
C ARG A 116 5.70 20.77 8.09
N LEU A 117 5.02 19.68 8.42
CA LEU A 117 4.86 19.17 9.78
C LEU A 117 5.21 17.68 9.73
N GLU A 118 6.20 17.28 10.50
CA GLU A 118 6.63 15.90 10.59
C GLU A 118 5.52 15.04 11.20
N LEU A 119 5.14 13.98 10.51
CA LEU A 119 4.13 13.04 10.99
C LEU A 119 4.75 11.89 11.80
N VAL A 120 6.00 11.61 11.57
CA VAL A 120 6.78 10.58 12.26
C VAL A 120 7.96 11.27 12.95
N ASP A 121 8.10 11.05 14.24
CA ASP A 121 9.24 11.50 15.02
C ASP A 121 10.32 10.40 14.94
N GLY A 122 11.48 10.75 14.37
CA GLY A 122 12.56 9.82 14.08
C GLY A 122 13.82 10.06 14.90
N GLN A 123 14.47 8.99 15.34
CA GLN A 123 15.78 9.02 15.97
C GLN A 123 16.81 8.25 15.13
N GLY A 124 17.85 8.92 14.72
CA GLY A 124 18.91 8.38 13.87
C GLY A 124 19.12 9.21 12.60
N ASN A 125 19.78 8.62 11.61
CA ASN A 125 20.03 9.29 10.33
C ASN A 125 18.90 8.96 9.34
N PHE A 126 18.08 9.98 9.03
CA PHE A 126 17.01 9.92 8.04
C PHE A 126 17.38 10.60 6.71
N GLY A 127 18.67 10.80 6.46
CA GLY A 127 19.16 11.49 5.28
C GLY A 127 19.32 13.00 5.49
N SER A 128 19.81 13.68 4.47
CA SER A 128 19.99 15.13 4.48
C SER A 128 19.46 15.77 3.21
N LEU A 129 19.33 17.09 3.24
CA LEU A 129 18.96 17.88 2.06
C LEU A 129 20.03 17.81 0.96
N ASP A 130 21.28 17.55 1.32
CA ASP A 130 22.41 17.42 0.39
C ASP A 130 22.40 16.09 -0.39
N GLY A 131 21.42 15.23 -0.13
CA GLY A 131 21.22 13.99 -0.88
C GLY A 131 21.80 12.73 -0.20
N ASP A 132 22.25 12.83 1.04
CA ASP A 132 22.68 11.65 1.78
C ASP A 132 21.52 10.67 1.99
N PRO A 133 21.73 9.38 1.72
CA PRO A 133 20.69 8.39 1.93
C PRO A 133 20.43 8.15 3.42
N PRO A 134 19.19 7.77 3.81
CA PRO A 134 18.89 7.38 5.16
C PRO A 134 19.64 6.12 5.55
N ALA A 135 19.93 5.97 6.84
CA ALA A 135 20.49 4.74 7.37
C ALA A 135 19.51 3.57 7.21
N ALA A 136 20.01 2.34 7.18
CA ALA A 136 19.14 1.17 7.08
C ALA A 136 18.15 1.10 8.25
N MET A 137 16.94 0.60 7.99
CA MET A 137 15.82 0.55 8.95
C MET A 137 16.11 -0.16 10.26
N ARG A 138 17.16 -1.00 10.32
CA ARG A 138 17.61 -1.66 11.54
C ARG A 138 18.32 -0.72 12.53
N TYR A 139 18.84 0.40 12.05
CA TYR A 139 19.54 1.38 12.87
C TYR A 139 18.67 2.53 13.31
N THR A 140 17.70 2.92 12.51
CA THR A 140 16.78 4.02 12.80
C THR A 140 15.66 3.58 13.73
N GLU A 141 15.15 4.53 14.51
CA GLU A 141 14.03 4.33 15.42
C GLU A 141 12.99 5.40 15.19
N THR A 142 11.72 5.05 15.30
CA THR A 142 10.61 5.95 15.03
C THR A 142 9.47 5.79 16.02
N ARG A 143 8.65 6.84 16.13
CA ARG A 143 7.36 6.87 16.82
C ARG A 143 6.45 7.89 16.13
N LEU A 144 5.17 7.91 16.47
CA LEU A 144 4.27 8.98 16.02
C LEU A 144 4.69 10.31 16.58
N SER A 145 4.62 11.37 15.79
CA SER A 145 4.77 12.72 16.28
C SER A 145 3.49 13.18 17.01
N LYS A 146 3.57 14.26 17.77
CA LYS A 146 2.41 14.84 18.43
C LYS A 146 1.37 15.34 17.42
N VAL A 147 1.80 15.81 16.26
CA VAL A 147 0.93 16.31 15.20
C VAL A 147 0.10 15.20 14.59
N SER A 148 0.67 14.01 14.41
CA SER A 148 -0.05 12.86 13.88
C SER A 148 -1.24 12.42 14.70
N GLN A 149 -1.24 12.75 15.99
CA GLN A 149 -2.37 12.45 16.85
C GLN A 149 -3.64 13.17 16.39
N PHE A 150 -3.54 14.43 15.95
CA PHE A 150 -4.69 15.17 15.41
C PHE A 150 -5.27 14.58 14.12
N LEU A 151 -4.49 13.79 13.39
CA LEU A 151 -4.98 13.07 12.22
C LEU A 151 -5.74 11.79 12.60
N ILE A 152 -5.41 11.20 13.74
CA ILE A 152 -5.89 9.86 14.16
C ILE A 152 -6.96 9.98 15.25
N ASP A 153 -7.00 11.09 15.99
CA ASP A 153 -7.98 11.30 17.05
C ASP A 153 -9.40 11.07 16.52
N ASP A 154 -10.23 10.46 17.35
CA ASP A 154 -11.63 10.11 17.04
C ASP A 154 -11.82 8.98 16.01
N ILE A 155 -10.78 8.25 15.63
CA ILE A 155 -10.88 7.12 14.69
C ILE A 155 -11.84 6.02 15.20
N GLU A 156 -11.94 5.87 16.52
CA GLU A 156 -12.80 4.87 17.17
C GLU A 156 -14.29 5.30 17.27
N LYS A 157 -14.60 6.56 16.94
CA LYS A 157 -15.93 7.14 17.13
C LYS A 157 -16.86 7.02 15.91
N ASN A 158 -16.64 6.06 15.02
CA ASN A 158 -17.41 5.89 13.77
C ASN A 158 -17.44 7.14 12.87
N THR A 159 -16.37 7.94 12.90
CA THR A 159 -16.21 9.14 12.07
C THR A 159 -15.86 8.82 10.62
N ILE A 160 -15.32 7.63 10.39
CA ILE A 160 -14.81 7.17 9.08
C ILE A 160 -15.26 5.75 8.79
N SER A 161 -15.21 5.38 7.52
CA SER A 161 -15.45 4.00 7.08
C SER A 161 -14.15 3.19 7.04
N PHE A 162 -14.26 1.92 7.39
CA PHE A 162 -13.19 0.94 7.27
C PHE A 162 -13.44 0.03 6.09
N LYS A 163 -12.37 -0.43 5.46
CA LYS A 163 -12.39 -1.45 4.40
C LYS A 163 -11.48 -2.60 4.81
N SER A 164 -11.73 -3.79 4.27
CA SER A 164 -10.84 -4.93 4.46
C SER A 164 -9.48 -4.66 3.81
N ASN A 165 -8.42 -5.21 4.41
CA ASN A 165 -7.09 -5.24 3.83
C ASN A 165 -7.03 -6.23 2.64
N TYR A 166 -5.83 -6.49 2.11
CA TYR A 166 -5.63 -7.32 0.91
C TYR A 166 -5.98 -8.79 1.09
N ASP A 167 -5.93 -9.34 2.32
CA ASP A 167 -6.24 -10.74 2.65
C ASP A 167 -7.52 -10.91 3.48
N GLU A 168 -8.26 -9.82 3.69
CA GLU A 168 -9.53 -9.77 4.45
C GLU A 168 -9.41 -10.14 5.94
N THR A 169 -8.19 -10.24 6.47
CA THR A 169 -7.96 -10.58 7.88
C THR A 169 -8.07 -9.39 8.80
N GLU A 170 -7.70 -8.20 8.31
CA GLU A 170 -7.66 -6.96 9.09
C GLU A 170 -8.47 -5.86 8.40
N LYS A 171 -8.79 -4.82 9.16
CA LYS A 171 -9.49 -3.65 8.65
C LYS A 171 -8.57 -2.45 8.61
N GLU A 172 -8.59 -1.71 7.53
CA GLU A 172 -7.87 -0.45 7.40
C GLU A 172 -8.83 0.73 7.18
N PRO A 173 -8.50 1.92 7.68
CA PRO A 173 -9.33 3.09 7.45
C PRO A 173 -9.26 3.54 5.99
N SER A 174 -10.41 3.89 5.41
CA SER A 174 -10.47 4.46 4.05
C SER A 174 -9.84 5.85 3.98
N VAL A 175 -9.98 6.61 5.07
CA VAL A 175 -9.43 7.96 5.26
C VAL A 175 -9.19 8.16 6.77
N LEU A 176 -8.28 9.05 7.17
CA LEU A 176 -8.15 9.41 8.57
C LEU A 176 -9.13 10.53 8.95
N PRO A 177 -9.54 10.64 10.24
CA PRO A 177 -10.49 11.67 10.69
C PRO A 177 -10.06 13.11 10.43
N ALA A 178 -8.77 13.39 10.47
CA ALA A 178 -8.09 14.68 10.23
C ALA A 178 -8.85 15.89 10.80
N GLN A 179 -8.35 16.44 11.88
CA GLN A 179 -8.98 17.63 12.53
C GLN A 179 -8.57 18.95 11.87
N PHE A 180 -7.69 18.96 10.87
CA PHE A 180 -7.21 20.15 10.14
C PHE A 180 -6.98 19.87 8.66
#